data_9527e0963fce3839f4dd33d07bbb8988
#
_entry.id   9527e0963fce3839f4dd33d07bbb8988
#
_cell.length_a   1.000
_cell.length_b   1.000
_cell.length_c   1.000
_cell.angle_alpha   90.00
_cell.angle_beta   90.00
_cell.angle_gamma   90.00
#
_symmetry.space_group_name_H-M   'P 1'
#
loop_
_entity.id
_entity.type
_entity.pdbx_description
1 polymer ?
#
loop_
_entity_poly.entity_id
_entity_poly.type
_entity_poly.pdbx_seq_one_letter_code
_entity_poly.pdbx_strand_id
1 'polypeptide(L)'
;MSTAPAEWPNDAFHVFDTTLRDGAQREGISYSVADKLAVARLLDDYGVGFIEGGWPGAMPKDTEFFAQARSDLKLRNAQLVAFGATRHAGRKVHEDRQVLALLESEAPVVTLVAKSDVRHVERALRTSLEENLAMVGDTVAFLVGEGR
;
A
#
# COMPACT_ATOMS: atom_id res chain seq x y z
N MET A 1 -13.42 -12.76 -11.28
CA MET A 1 -14.37 -12.99 -10.20
C MET A 1 -13.96 -12.09 -9.05
N SER A 2 -14.69 -11.00 -8.81
CA SER A 2 -14.46 -10.10 -7.67
C SER A 2 -14.79 -10.88 -6.41
N THR A 3 -13.80 -11.25 -5.61
CA THR A 3 -14.04 -11.67 -4.25
C THR A 3 -14.33 -10.39 -3.47
N ALA A 4 -15.60 -10.19 -3.10
CA ALA A 4 -15.94 -9.16 -2.14
C ALA A 4 -15.01 -9.32 -0.91
N PRO A 5 -14.51 -8.22 -0.32
CA PRO A 5 -13.74 -8.31 0.91
C PRO A 5 -14.57 -9.07 1.95
N ALA A 6 -13.91 -9.94 2.69
CA ALA A 6 -14.57 -10.64 3.79
C ALA A 6 -15.26 -9.61 4.68
N GLU A 7 -16.56 -9.79 4.95
CA GLU A 7 -17.27 -8.93 5.90
C GLU A 7 -16.67 -9.18 7.28
N TRP A 8 -15.84 -8.25 7.74
CA TRP A 8 -15.28 -8.28 9.07
C TRP A 8 -16.37 -7.94 10.10
N PRO A 9 -16.46 -8.65 11.23
CA PRO A 9 -17.32 -8.21 12.32
C PRO A 9 -16.98 -6.77 12.72
N ASN A 10 -17.98 -5.93 12.98
CA ASN A 10 -17.81 -4.50 13.29
C ASN A 10 -16.93 -4.22 14.53
N ASP A 11 -16.68 -5.21 15.36
CA ASP A 11 -15.86 -5.18 16.59
C ASP A 11 -14.57 -5.98 16.46
N ALA A 12 -14.22 -6.45 15.26
CA ALA A 12 -13.03 -7.25 15.04
C ALA A 12 -11.75 -6.41 15.22
N PHE A 13 -10.82 -6.95 16.01
CA PHE A 13 -9.47 -6.42 16.11
C PHE A 13 -8.61 -7.01 14.99
N HIS A 14 -7.91 -6.17 14.25
CA HIS A 14 -7.03 -6.59 13.17
C HIS A 14 -5.60 -6.14 13.43
N VAL A 15 -4.65 -7.06 13.26
CA VAL A 15 -3.23 -6.73 13.23
C VAL A 15 -2.84 -6.30 11.83
N PHE A 16 -2.22 -5.15 11.70
CA PHE A 16 -1.63 -4.62 10.48
C PHE A 16 -0.11 -4.75 10.58
N ASP A 17 0.49 -5.69 9.83
CA ASP A 17 1.91 -5.97 9.86
C ASP A 17 2.66 -5.18 8.78
N THR A 18 3.76 -4.52 9.15
CA THR A 18 4.59 -3.70 8.25
C THR A 18 6.01 -4.25 8.09
N THR A 19 6.27 -5.48 8.48
CA THR A 19 7.59 -6.12 8.41
C THR A 19 8.19 -6.02 7.02
N LEU A 20 7.38 -6.26 5.98
CA LEU A 20 7.83 -6.31 4.59
C LEU A 20 7.98 -4.94 3.93
N ARG A 21 7.46 -3.86 4.54
CA ARG A 21 7.62 -2.50 4.03
C ARG A 21 8.48 -1.65 4.97
N ASP A 22 7.97 -1.25 6.14
CA ASP A 22 8.71 -0.40 7.08
C ASP A 22 9.87 -1.17 7.74
N GLY A 23 9.60 -2.39 8.17
CA GLY A 23 10.62 -3.27 8.74
C GLY A 23 11.78 -3.57 7.78
N ALA A 24 11.50 -3.63 6.47
CA ALA A 24 12.51 -3.85 5.43
C ALA A 24 13.45 -2.64 5.20
N GLN A 25 13.09 -1.46 5.71
CA GLN A 25 13.92 -0.25 5.63
C GLN A 25 14.97 -0.16 6.75
N ARG A 26 14.94 -1.09 7.69
CA ARG A 26 15.90 -1.11 8.79
C ARG A 26 17.31 -1.42 8.28
N GLU A 27 18.31 -0.75 8.84
CA GLU A 27 19.72 -1.02 8.52
C GLU A 27 20.09 -2.49 8.76
N GLY A 28 20.80 -3.09 7.81
CA GLY A 28 21.20 -4.49 7.86
C GLY A 28 20.13 -5.48 7.39
N ILE A 29 18.93 -5.04 7.06
CA ILE A 29 17.87 -5.88 6.50
C ILE A 29 17.83 -5.76 4.98
N SER A 30 17.85 -6.90 4.29
CA SER A 30 17.67 -6.94 2.84
C SER A 30 16.93 -8.21 2.46
N TYR A 31 15.64 -8.10 2.25
CA TYR A 31 14.81 -9.21 1.75
C TYR A 31 14.93 -9.34 0.23
N SER A 32 15.08 -10.57 -0.25
CA SER A 32 14.77 -10.90 -1.65
C SER A 32 13.24 -10.97 -1.85
N VAL A 33 12.79 -11.04 -3.10
CA VAL A 33 11.37 -11.28 -3.40
C VAL A 33 10.90 -12.63 -2.82
N ALA A 34 11.73 -13.65 -2.92
CA ALA A 34 11.45 -14.97 -2.34
C ALA A 34 11.31 -14.92 -0.81
N ASP A 35 12.19 -14.16 -0.12
CA ASP A 35 12.08 -13.95 1.33
C ASP A 35 10.75 -13.25 1.68
N LYS A 36 10.38 -12.21 0.94
CA LYS A 36 9.11 -11.49 1.16
C LYS A 36 7.91 -12.42 1.00
N LEU A 37 7.89 -13.26 -0.03
CA LEU A 37 6.83 -14.25 -0.24
C LEU A 37 6.77 -15.29 0.89
N ALA A 38 7.94 -15.75 1.38
CA ALA A 38 8.01 -16.70 2.49
C ALA A 38 7.51 -16.08 3.79
N VAL A 39 7.96 -14.87 4.12
CA VAL A 39 7.50 -14.13 5.31
C VAL A 39 6.01 -13.83 5.24
N ALA A 40 5.49 -13.43 4.07
CA ALA A 40 4.05 -13.19 3.91
C ALA A 40 3.21 -14.43 4.23
N ARG A 41 3.66 -15.63 3.81
CA ARG A 41 2.98 -16.89 4.15
C ARG A 41 3.00 -17.17 5.65
N LEU A 42 4.14 -16.94 6.32
CA LEU A 42 4.25 -17.13 7.76
C LEU A 42 3.36 -16.15 8.54
N LEU A 43 3.27 -14.89 8.10
CA LEU A 43 2.39 -13.90 8.70
C LEU A 43 0.91 -14.27 8.51
N ASP A 44 0.55 -14.78 7.33
CA ASP A 44 -0.80 -15.29 7.07
C ASP A 44 -1.13 -16.49 7.96
N ASP A 45 -0.21 -17.45 8.08
CA ASP A 45 -0.38 -18.62 8.96
C ASP A 45 -0.46 -18.22 10.45
N TYR A 46 0.20 -17.14 10.83
CA TYR A 46 0.12 -16.56 12.18
C TYR A 46 -1.24 -15.86 12.44
N GLY A 47 -1.99 -15.51 11.39
CA GLY A 47 -3.33 -14.96 11.49
C GLY A 47 -3.40 -13.44 11.55
N VAL A 48 -2.40 -12.72 11.03
CA VAL A 48 -2.51 -11.26 10.88
C VAL A 48 -3.59 -10.92 9.85
N GLY A 49 -4.26 -9.77 10.02
CA GLY A 49 -5.33 -9.35 9.12
C GLY A 49 -4.82 -8.66 7.85
N PHE A 50 -3.71 -7.91 7.96
CA PHE A 50 -3.15 -7.15 6.85
C PHE A 50 -1.64 -7.28 6.82
N ILE A 51 -1.07 -7.45 5.62
CA ILE A 51 0.38 -7.52 5.38
C ILE A 51 0.76 -6.41 4.39
N GLU A 52 1.45 -5.38 4.87
CA GLU A 52 1.96 -4.30 4.03
C GLU A 52 3.21 -4.77 3.28
N GLY A 53 3.03 -5.12 2.02
CA GLY A 53 4.03 -5.85 1.24
C GLY A 53 5.16 -4.99 0.69
N GLY A 54 4.98 -3.67 0.56
CA GLY A 54 5.99 -2.79 0.00
C GLY A 54 5.42 -1.55 -0.68
N TRP A 55 6.29 -0.78 -1.34
CA TRP A 55 5.94 0.44 -2.08
C TRP A 55 6.17 0.22 -3.59
N PRO A 56 5.16 -0.30 -4.32
CA PRO A 56 5.28 -0.49 -5.76
C PRO A 56 5.46 0.87 -6.46
N GLY A 57 6.28 0.89 -7.51
CA GLY A 57 6.61 2.11 -8.25
C GLY A 57 7.75 2.95 -7.63
N ALA A 58 7.97 2.87 -6.32
CA ALA A 58 9.11 3.53 -5.67
C ALA A 58 10.34 2.60 -5.59
N MET A 59 10.10 1.33 -5.28
CA MET A 59 11.14 0.30 -5.14
C MET A 59 10.94 -0.79 -6.19
N PRO A 60 11.91 -1.02 -7.11
CA PRO A 60 11.79 -2.06 -8.14
C PRO A 60 11.51 -3.45 -7.57
N LYS A 61 12.17 -3.81 -6.47
CA LYS A 61 11.96 -5.08 -5.77
C LYS A 61 10.53 -5.24 -5.26
N ASP A 62 9.91 -4.16 -4.79
CA ASP A 62 8.53 -4.21 -4.31
C ASP A 62 7.55 -4.37 -5.49
N THR A 63 7.82 -3.69 -6.61
CA THR A 63 7.03 -3.90 -7.84
C THR A 63 7.10 -5.37 -8.29
N GLU A 64 8.29 -5.97 -8.26
CA GLU A 64 8.50 -7.38 -8.58
C GLU A 64 7.79 -8.31 -7.57
N PHE A 65 7.86 -8.00 -6.28
CA PHE A 65 7.15 -8.75 -5.25
C PHE A 65 5.64 -8.81 -5.53
N PHE A 66 5.00 -7.68 -5.81
CA PHE A 66 3.57 -7.67 -6.13
C PHE A 66 3.26 -8.44 -7.41
N ALA A 67 4.10 -8.33 -8.44
CA ALA A 67 3.94 -9.08 -9.67
C ALA A 67 3.97 -10.61 -9.43
N GLN A 68 4.91 -11.10 -8.62
CA GLN A 68 5.00 -12.51 -8.29
C GLN A 68 3.91 -12.96 -7.31
N ALA A 69 3.51 -12.10 -6.37
CA ALA A 69 2.47 -12.41 -5.39
C ALA A 69 1.13 -12.77 -6.03
N ARG A 70 0.80 -12.22 -7.19
CA ARG A 70 -0.45 -12.53 -7.92
C ARG A 70 -0.62 -14.04 -8.20
N SER A 71 0.45 -14.72 -8.60
CA SER A 71 0.43 -16.16 -8.89
C SER A 71 0.82 -17.02 -7.71
N ASP A 72 1.81 -16.59 -6.94
CA ASP A 72 2.55 -17.43 -6.01
C ASP A 72 2.10 -17.28 -4.56
N LEU A 73 1.39 -16.17 -4.23
CA LEU A 73 0.95 -15.90 -2.87
C LEU A 73 -0.57 -16.13 -2.74
N LYS A 74 -0.94 -17.18 -2.00
CA LYS A 74 -2.33 -17.47 -1.64
C LYS A 74 -2.50 -17.29 -0.14
N LEU A 75 -3.07 -16.16 0.25
CA LEU A 75 -3.37 -15.84 1.64
C LEU A 75 -4.78 -16.32 1.99
N ARG A 76 -4.93 -16.83 3.22
CA ARG A 76 -6.21 -17.37 3.77
C ARG A 76 -6.81 -16.44 4.81
N ASN A 77 -5.96 -15.78 5.59
CA ASN A 77 -6.33 -14.95 6.73
C ASN A 77 -6.06 -13.47 6.45
N ALA A 78 -4.94 -13.15 5.83
CA ALA A 78 -4.48 -11.80 5.61
C ALA A 78 -4.91 -11.24 4.24
N GLN A 79 -5.05 -9.91 4.17
CA GLN A 79 -5.09 -9.17 2.92
C GLN A 79 -3.72 -8.53 2.64
N LEU A 80 -3.26 -8.65 1.40
CA LEU A 80 -2.03 -8.00 0.97
C LEU A 80 -2.29 -6.51 0.72
N VAL A 81 -1.40 -5.66 1.22
CA VAL A 81 -1.52 -4.21 1.17
C VAL A 81 -0.37 -3.61 0.38
N ALA A 82 -0.67 -2.73 -0.56
CA ALA A 82 0.32 -1.86 -1.20
C ALA A 82 0.38 -0.53 -0.46
N PHE A 83 1.59 -0.10 -0.11
CA PHE A 83 1.83 1.21 0.49
C PHE A 83 2.21 2.23 -0.57
N GLY A 84 1.76 3.47 -0.43
CA GLY A 84 2.16 4.56 -1.28
C GLY A 84 1.82 5.93 -0.71
N ALA A 85 2.04 6.96 -1.50
CA ALA A 85 1.64 8.33 -1.18
C ALA A 85 0.47 8.78 -2.07
N THR A 86 -0.12 9.92 -1.72
CA THR A 86 -1.12 10.59 -2.53
C THR A 86 -0.53 11.07 -3.86
N ARG A 87 -1.36 11.44 -4.83
CA ARG A 87 -0.90 12.09 -6.06
C ARG A 87 0.01 13.28 -5.78
N HIS A 88 0.86 13.63 -6.72
CA HIS A 88 1.68 14.84 -6.64
C HIS A 88 0.82 16.10 -6.79
N ALA A 89 1.27 17.19 -6.16
CA ALA A 89 0.64 18.48 -6.29
C ALA A 89 0.55 18.92 -7.76
N GLY A 90 -0.60 19.44 -8.15
CA GLY A 90 -0.87 19.92 -9.52
C GLY A 90 -1.02 18.84 -10.58
N ARG A 91 -0.93 17.55 -10.25
CA ARG A 91 -1.18 16.45 -11.18
C ARG A 91 -2.59 15.91 -11.05
N LYS A 92 -3.14 15.43 -12.16
CA LYS A 92 -4.38 14.65 -12.13
C LYS A 92 -4.09 13.24 -11.61
N VAL A 93 -4.94 12.73 -10.77
CA VAL A 93 -4.75 11.43 -10.11
C VAL A 93 -4.56 10.27 -11.09
N HIS A 94 -5.33 10.25 -12.18
CA HIS A 94 -5.26 9.21 -13.21
C HIS A 94 -4.05 9.33 -14.17
N GLU A 95 -3.24 10.38 -14.02
CA GLU A 95 -1.97 10.58 -14.74
C GLU A 95 -0.76 10.44 -13.81
N ASP A 96 -0.99 10.26 -12.51
CA ASP A 96 0.08 10.17 -11.53
C ASP A 96 0.66 8.75 -11.48
N ARG A 97 1.90 8.60 -11.91
CA ARG A 97 2.58 7.32 -12.01
C ARG A 97 2.68 6.57 -10.70
N GLN A 98 2.80 7.29 -9.58
CA GLN A 98 2.88 6.70 -8.25
C GLN A 98 1.53 6.07 -7.85
N VAL A 99 0.43 6.77 -8.13
CA VAL A 99 -0.91 6.23 -7.88
C VAL A 99 -1.25 5.09 -8.83
N LEU A 100 -0.88 5.20 -10.11
CA LEU A 100 -1.06 4.12 -11.08
C LEU A 100 -0.29 2.86 -10.68
N ALA A 101 0.93 2.99 -10.16
CA ALA A 101 1.70 1.83 -9.68
C ALA A 101 1.03 1.10 -8.50
N LEU A 102 0.30 1.83 -7.64
CA LEU A 102 -0.52 1.21 -6.60
C LEU A 102 -1.66 0.38 -7.20
N LEU A 103 -2.33 0.90 -8.21
CA LEU A 103 -3.39 0.18 -8.92
C LEU A 103 -2.83 -1.04 -9.66
N GLU A 104 -1.71 -0.88 -10.36
CA GLU A 104 -1.00 -1.94 -11.09
C GLU A 104 -0.47 -3.05 -10.18
N SER A 105 -0.26 -2.80 -8.89
CA SER A 105 0.12 -3.84 -7.93
C SER A 105 -0.93 -4.93 -7.77
N GLU A 106 -2.19 -4.62 -8.09
CA GLU A 106 -3.38 -5.47 -7.89
C GLU A 106 -3.59 -5.89 -6.42
N ALA A 107 -2.92 -5.24 -5.47
CA ALA A 107 -3.19 -5.46 -4.06
C ALA A 107 -4.65 -5.09 -3.74
N PRO A 108 -5.38 -5.93 -2.99
CA PRO A 108 -6.78 -5.65 -2.65
C PRO A 108 -6.96 -4.42 -1.76
N VAL A 109 -5.93 -4.06 -1.02
CA VAL A 109 -5.93 -2.92 -0.09
C VAL A 109 -4.74 -2.00 -0.41
N VAL A 110 -4.96 -0.70 -0.30
CA VAL A 110 -3.92 0.32 -0.43
C VAL A 110 -3.87 1.17 0.82
N THR A 111 -2.67 1.33 1.38
CA THR A 111 -2.39 2.29 2.46
C THR A 111 -1.71 3.52 1.89
N LEU A 112 -2.23 4.69 2.19
CA LEU A 112 -1.68 5.96 1.73
C LEU A 112 -1.07 6.74 2.89
N VAL A 113 0.18 7.21 2.70
CA VAL A 113 0.74 8.24 3.57
C VAL A 113 0.37 9.61 3.05
N ALA A 114 -0.20 10.44 3.93
CA ALA A 114 -0.48 11.84 3.69
C ALA A 114 0.21 12.71 4.74
N LYS A 115 0.54 13.96 4.38
CA LYS A 115 1.10 14.90 5.34
C LYS A 115 -0.01 15.61 6.10
N SER A 116 0.06 15.59 7.43
CA SER A 116 -0.89 16.24 8.34
C SER A 116 -0.30 17.44 9.08
N ASP A 117 1.02 17.62 9.07
CA ASP A 117 1.69 18.79 9.66
C ASP A 117 1.90 19.87 8.60
N VAL A 118 1.50 21.11 8.90
CA VAL A 118 1.60 22.27 7.99
C VAL A 118 3.02 22.45 7.45
N ARG A 119 4.02 22.31 8.33
CA ARG A 119 5.44 22.48 7.94
C ARG A 119 5.88 21.42 6.92
N HIS A 120 5.34 20.21 7.02
CA HIS A 120 5.62 19.15 6.05
C HIS A 120 4.91 19.39 4.72
N VAL A 121 3.69 19.94 4.73
CA VAL A 121 2.98 20.32 3.52
C VAL A 121 3.73 21.42 2.79
N GLU A 122 4.09 22.51 3.48
CA GLU A 122 4.75 23.68 2.90
C GLU A 122 6.19 23.39 2.47
N ARG A 123 6.99 22.69 3.30
CA ARG A 123 8.43 22.52 3.09
C ARG A 123 8.79 21.27 2.30
N ALA A 124 8.10 20.15 2.56
CA ALA A 124 8.39 18.87 1.91
C ALA A 124 7.59 18.70 0.61
N LEU A 125 6.27 18.92 0.66
CA LEU A 125 5.42 18.84 -0.53
C LEU A 125 5.45 20.11 -1.37
N ARG A 126 5.84 21.27 -0.78
CA ARG A 126 5.90 22.58 -1.43
C ARG A 126 4.57 22.97 -2.06
N THR A 127 3.49 22.80 -1.32
CA THR A 127 2.13 23.07 -1.78
C THR A 127 1.29 23.72 -0.68
N SER A 128 0.06 24.13 -1.00
CA SER A 128 -0.90 24.67 -0.04
C SER A 128 -1.62 23.59 0.74
N LEU A 129 -2.26 23.96 1.84
CA LEU A 129 -3.08 23.06 2.65
C LEU A 129 -4.31 22.57 1.88
N GLU A 130 -4.92 23.46 1.07
CA GLU A 130 -6.08 23.14 0.23
C GLU A 130 -5.71 22.10 -0.82
N GLU A 131 -4.56 22.28 -1.50
CA GLU A 131 -4.09 21.31 -2.48
C GLU A 131 -3.72 19.98 -1.80
N ASN A 132 -3.13 20.00 -0.62
CA ASN A 132 -2.85 18.77 0.12
C ASN A 132 -4.12 18.01 0.45
N LEU A 133 -5.20 18.67 0.86
CA LEU A 133 -6.50 18.05 1.08
C LEU A 133 -7.08 17.48 -0.23
N ALA A 134 -6.97 18.24 -1.33
CA ALA A 134 -7.39 17.74 -2.64
C ALA A 134 -6.58 16.50 -3.07
N MET A 135 -5.26 16.49 -2.86
CA MET A 135 -4.41 15.33 -3.15
C MET A 135 -4.91 14.07 -2.41
N VAL A 136 -5.27 14.21 -1.13
CA VAL A 136 -5.81 13.08 -0.34
C VAL A 136 -7.17 12.64 -0.89
N GLY A 137 -8.10 13.59 -1.03
CA GLY A 137 -9.47 13.31 -1.49
C GLY A 137 -9.51 12.65 -2.87
N ASP A 138 -8.78 13.23 -3.84
CA ASP A 138 -8.71 12.71 -5.21
C ASP A 138 -8.12 11.29 -5.26
N THR A 139 -7.04 11.06 -4.49
CA THR A 139 -6.37 9.75 -4.50
C THR A 139 -7.25 8.66 -3.89
N VAL A 140 -7.88 8.94 -2.74
CA VAL A 140 -8.80 8.00 -2.10
C VAL A 140 -9.99 7.72 -3.00
N ALA A 141 -10.65 8.76 -3.52
CA ALA A 141 -11.82 8.61 -4.38
C ALA A 141 -11.48 7.80 -5.65
N PHE A 142 -10.33 8.04 -6.25
CA PHE A 142 -9.88 7.30 -7.43
C PHE A 142 -9.67 5.82 -7.10
N LEU A 143 -8.88 5.49 -6.07
CA LEU A 143 -8.59 4.10 -5.71
C LEU A 143 -9.85 3.34 -5.27
N VAL A 144 -10.74 3.98 -4.53
CA VAL A 144 -12.06 3.39 -4.17
C VAL A 144 -12.90 3.15 -5.43
N GLY A 145 -12.92 4.10 -6.38
CA GLY A 145 -13.59 3.95 -7.67
C GLY A 145 -13.05 2.79 -8.52
N GLU A 146 -11.77 2.47 -8.38
CA GLU A 146 -11.11 1.32 -9.02
C GLU A 146 -11.22 0.02 -8.18
N GLY A 147 -11.99 0.02 -7.09
CA GLY A 147 -12.28 -1.16 -6.28
C GLY A 147 -11.18 -1.55 -5.28
N ARG A 148 -10.43 -0.57 -4.79
CA ARG A 148 -9.41 -0.76 -3.75
C ARG A 148 -9.89 -0.24 -2.41
#